data_61ab61517d3800586431d0d9d4a5404f
#
_entry.id   61ab61517d3800586431d0d9d4a5404f
#
_cell.length_a   1.000
_cell.length_b   1.000
_cell.length_c   1.000
_cell.angle_alpha   90.00
_cell.angle_beta   90.00
_cell.angle_gamma   90.00
#
_symmetry.space_group_name_H-M   'P 1'
#
loop_
_entity.id
_entity.type
_entity.pdbx_description
1 polymer ?
#
loop_
_entity_poly.entity_id
_entity_poly.type
_entity_poly.pdbx_seq_one_letter_code
_entity_poly.pdbx_strand_id
1 'polypeptide(L)'
;MINLAKRQERGSVALAQIAEEEKISMKYLERLFAGLKKAGLVKAEIGSGGGYKLAKSASKINIYDIIIALEGSLNAFHCTDDKEKIYCSKFCNCEVTHVLLKVEQAVSQTLKKIKLSQLL
;
A
#
# COMPACT_ATOMS: atom_id res chain seq x y z
N MET A 1 2.08 7.74 3.74
CA MET A 1 2.24 8.09 2.30
C MET A 1 1.85 9.54 2.02
N ILE A 2 0.66 9.99 2.39
CA ILE A 2 0.22 11.40 2.20
C ILE A 2 1.18 12.37 2.87
N ASN A 3 1.60 12.10 4.11
CA ASN A 3 2.57 12.90 4.85
C ASN A 3 3.88 13.10 4.06
N LEU A 4 4.45 12.00 3.49
CA LEU A 4 5.63 12.08 2.64
C LEU A 4 5.37 12.86 1.34
N ALA A 5 4.21 12.67 0.74
CA ALA A 5 3.86 13.36 -0.49
C ALA A 5 3.76 14.88 -0.32
N LYS A 6 3.16 15.34 0.78
CA LYS A 6 3.08 16.77 1.13
C LYS A 6 4.46 17.42 1.37
N ARG A 7 5.46 16.61 1.67
CA ARG A 7 6.83 17.07 1.98
C ARG A 7 7.85 16.67 0.92
N GLN A 8 7.41 16.21 -0.23
CA GLN A 8 8.30 15.70 -1.27
C GLN A 8 9.39 16.71 -1.67
N GLU A 9 9.11 18.01 -1.64
CA GLU A 9 10.06 19.08 -1.95
C GLU A 9 11.00 19.43 -0.78
N ARG A 10 10.65 19.03 0.44
CA ARG A 10 11.40 19.35 1.67
C ARG A 10 12.45 18.32 2.05
N GLY A 11 12.59 17.25 1.26
CA GLY A 11 13.55 16.18 1.50
C GLY A 11 12.97 14.98 2.26
N SER A 12 13.84 14.24 2.96
CA SER A 12 13.45 13.07 3.74
C SER A 12 12.83 13.46 5.08
N VAL A 13 11.94 12.62 5.59
CA VAL A 13 11.25 12.80 6.87
C VAL A 13 11.63 11.67 7.80
N ALA A 14 12.04 11.99 9.03
CA ALA A 14 12.34 10.99 10.05
C ALA A 14 11.09 10.19 10.42
N LEU A 15 11.23 8.89 10.57
CA LEU A 15 10.11 8.01 10.90
C LEU A 15 9.47 8.36 12.26
N ALA A 16 10.30 8.80 13.24
CA ALA A 16 9.83 9.25 14.53
C ALA A 16 8.89 10.46 14.43
N GLN A 17 9.19 11.39 13.54
CA GLN A 17 8.35 12.56 13.31
C GLN A 17 6.99 12.14 12.71
N ILE A 18 6.99 11.21 11.76
CA ILE A 18 5.73 10.67 11.18
C ILE A 18 4.93 9.94 12.26
N ALA A 19 5.60 9.16 13.11
CA ALA A 19 4.96 8.42 14.21
C ALA A 19 4.24 9.37 15.18
N GLU A 20 4.89 10.46 15.55
CA GLU A 20 4.33 11.49 16.44
C GLU A 20 3.14 12.21 15.82
N GLU A 21 3.28 12.67 14.58
CA GLU A 21 2.24 13.43 13.87
C GLU A 21 0.99 12.60 13.58
N GLU A 22 1.18 11.34 13.16
CA GLU A 22 0.08 10.43 12.81
C GLU A 22 -0.43 9.64 14.03
N LYS A 23 0.18 9.80 15.20
CA LYS A 23 -0.13 9.07 16.45
C LYS A 23 -0.11 7.54 16.28
N ILE A 24 0.90 7.06 15.56
CA ILE A 24 1.11 5.64 15.25
C ILE A 24 2.34 5.16 16.02
N SER A 25 2.30 3.93 16.58
CA SER A 25 3.46 3.39 17.27
C SER A 25 4.65 3.23 16.30
N MET A 26 5.86 3.56 16.77
CA MET A 26 7.08 3.47 15.97
C MET A 26 7.29 2.07 15.39
N LYS A 27 7.13 1.03 16.20
CA LYS A 27 7.28 -0.36 15.78
C LYS A 27 6.30 -0.77 14.65
N TYR A 28 5.06 -0.29 14.73
CA TYR A 28 4.09 -0.56 13.68
C TYR A 28 4.44 0.19 12.39
N LEU A 29 4.85 1.45 12.51
CA LEU A 29 5.25 2.28 11.38
C LEU A 29 6.49 1.73 10.67
N GLU A 30 7.50 1.23 11.40
CA GLU A 30 8.66 0.55 10.84
C GLU A 30 8.28 -0.64 9.96
N ARG A 31 7.32 -1.46 10.41
CA ARG A 31 6.80 -2.60 9.65
C ARG A 31 6.12 -2.15 8.35
N LEU A 32 5.29 -1.10 8.42
CA LEU A 32 4.63 -0.54 7.23
C LEU A 32 5.66 -0.01 6.22
N PHE A 33 6.65 0.73 6.70
CA PHE A 33 7.69 1.30 5.84
C PHE A 33 8.63 0.26 5.25
N ALA A 34 8.87 -0.85 5.93
CA ALA A 34 9.59 -2.00 5.37
C ALA A 34 8.85 -2.56 4.14
N GLY A 35 7.52 -2.73 4.23
CA GLY A 35 6.68 -3.15 3.11
C GLY A 35 6.70 -2.16 1.94
N LEU A 36 6.51 -0.87 2.24
CA LEU A 36 6.54 0.20 1.23
C LEU A 36 7.91 0.31 0.54
N LYS A 37 9.01 0.14 1.29
CA LYS A 37 10.37 0.14 0.76
C LYS A 37 10.61 -1.05 -0.16
N LYS A 38 10.19 -2.25 0.26
CA LYS A 38 10.27 -3.48 -0.55
C LYS A 38 9.49 -3.34 -1.86
N ALA A 39 8.34 -2.68 -1.84
CA ALA A 39 7.54 -2.39 -3.02
C ALA A 39 8.08 -1.22 -3.88
N GLY A 40 9.17 -0.57 -3.49
CA GLY A 40 9.76 0.55 -4.22
C GLY A 40 8.88 1.82 -4.25
N LEU A 41 8.04 2.00 -3.24
CA LEU A 41 7.18 3.18 -3.10
C LEU A 41 7.84 4.28 -2.26
N VAL A 42 8.73 3.89 -1.34
CA VAL A 42 9.54 4.80 -0.54
C VAL A 42 11.01 4.39 -0.60
N LYS A 43 11.89 5.32 -0.34
CA LYS A 43 13.32 5.09 -0.16
C LYS A 43 13.81 5.74 1.13
N ALA A 44 14.79 5.10 1.78
CA ALA A 44 15.46 5.63 2.95
C ALA A 44 16.68 6.45 2.51
N GLU A 45 16.94 7.55 3.21
CA GLU A 45 18.15 8.33 3.12
C GLU A 45 18.92 8.24 4.44
N ILE A 46 20.22 8.00 4.35
CA ILE A 46 21.14 7.85 5.49
C ILE A 46 21.86 9.19 5.72
N GLY A 47 22.10 9.55 6.98
CA GLY A 47 22.87 10.72 7.36
C GLY A 47 22.16 11.66 8.35
N SER A 48 22.78 12.77 8.67
CA SER A 48 22.18 13.84 9.50
C SER A 48 21.00 14.45 8.74
N GLY A 49 19.78 14.26 9.22
CA GLY A 49 18.56 14.60 8.49
C GLY A 49 18.03 13.45 7.60
N GLY A 50 18.56 12.24 7.80
CA GLY A 50 18.07 11.03 7.14
C GLY A 50 16.63 10.70 7.52
N GLY A 51 16.02 9.84 6.72
CA GLY A 51 14.63 9.46 6.91
C GLY A 51 14.07 8.77 5.66
N TYR A 52 12.81 8.94 5.44
CA TYR A 52 12.12 8.35 4.28
C TYR A 52 11.56 9.43 3.37
N LYS A 53 11.57 9.16 2.08
CA LYS A 53 10.88 9.96 1.07
C LYS A 53 10.24 9.06 0.01
N LEU A 54 9.36 9.61 -0.80
CA LEU A 54 8.79 8.88 -1.92
C LEU A 54 9.89 8.46 -2.90
N ALA A 55 9.83 7.23 -3.40
CA ALA A 55 10.74 6.74 -4.43
C ALA A 55 10.39 7.26 -5.82
N LYS A 56 9.13 7.68 -6.02
CA LYS A 56 8.58 8.20 -7.28
C LYS A 56 7.69 9.41 -6.96
N SER A 57 7.39 10.24 -7.96
CA SER A 57 6.43 11.34 -7.75
C SER A 57 5.04 10.80 -7.37
N ALA A 58 4.30 11.55 -6.55
CA ALA A 58 2.96 11.16 -6.10
C ALA A 58 1.98 10.90 -7.27
N SER A 59 2.19 11.54 -8.41
CA SER A 59 1.40 11.32 -9.64
C SER A 59 1.67 9.97 -10.31
N LYS A 60 2.78 9.31 -9.99
CA LYS A 60 3.15 7.98 -10.52
C LYS A 60 2.84 6.84 -9.56
N ILE A 61 2.36 7.14 -8.35
CA ILE A 61 1.98 6.15 -7.32
C ILE A 61 0.46 6.07 -7.32
N ASN A 62 -0.09 4.88 -7.51
CA ASN A 62 -1.53 4.64 -7.38
C ASN A 62 -1.87 4.05 -6.01
N ILE A 63 -3.13 4.15 -5.62
CA ILE A 63 -3.58 3.68 -4.29
C ILE A 63 -3.56 2.15 -4.21
N TYR A 64 -3.78 1.45 -5.31
CA TYR A 64 -3.70 0.00 -5.37
C TYR A 64 -2.32 -0.50 -4.91
N ASP A 65 -1.23 0.05 -5.47
CA ASP A 65 0.14 -0.38 -5.13
C ASP A 65 0.46 -0.15 -3.65
N ILE A 66 -0.06 0.94 -3.06
CA ILE A 66 0.11 1.23 -1.63
C ILE A 66 -0.58 0.16 -0.78
N ILE A 67 -1.84 -0.18 -1.10
CA ILE A 67 -2.62 -1.17 -0.35
C ILE A 67 -1.96 -2.54 -0.47
N ILE A 68 -1.57 -2.96 -1.67
CA ILE A 68 -0.89 -4.24 -1.87
C ILE A 68 0.46 -4.31 -1.12
N ALA A 69 1.20 -3.21 -1.07
CA ALA A 69 2.46 -3.16 -0.32
C ALA A 69 2.26 -3.32 1.20
N LEU A 70 1.11 -2.90 1.73
CA LEU A 70 0.80 -2.93 3.16
C LEU A 70 0.07 -4.20 3.59
N GLU A 71 -0.90 -4.66 2.80
CA GLU A 71 -1.82 -5.76 3.13
C GLU A 71 -1.46 -7.08 2.43
N GLY A 72 -0.62 -7.03 1.40
CA GLY A 72 -0.24 -8.19 0.58
C GLY A 72 -1.24 -8.48 -0.53
N SER A 73 -2.53 -8.45 -0.27
CA SER A 73 -3.57 -8.73 -1.26
C SER A 73 -4.84 -7.90 -1.03
N LEU A 74 -5.65 -7.80 -2.07
CA LEU A 74 -7.01 -7.26 -1.98
C LEU A 74 -8.08 -8.36 -1.88
N ASN A 75 -7.67 -9.59 -1.54
CA ASN A 75 -8.60 -10.71 -1.43
C ASN A 75 -9.61 -10.44 -0.31
N ALA A 76 -10.70 -9.77 -0.67
CA ALA A 76 -11.81 -9.49 0.24
C ALA A 76 -12.54 -10.77 0.66
N PHE A 77 -12.30 -11.88 -0.05
CA PHE A 77 -13.00 -13.14 0.13
C PHE A 77 -12.00 -14.28 0.22
N HIS A 78 -12.06 -15.04 1.30
CA HIS A 78 -11.16 -16.16 1.58
C HIS A 78 -11.44 -17.42 0.73
N CYS A 79 -11.75 -17.26 -0.54
CA CYS A 79 -11.90 -18.39 -1.46
C CYS A 79 -10.56 -18.91 -1.96
N THR A 80 -9.57 -18.00 -2.06
CA THR A 80 -8.18 -18.30 -2.40
C THR A 80 -7.23 -17.56 -1.44
N ASP A 81 -6.04 -18.08 -1.23
CA ASP A 81 -4.96 -17.36 -0.57
C ASP A 81 -4.10 -16.56 -1.57
N ASP A 82 -3.13 -15.80 -1.04
CA ASP A 82 -2.18 -15.02 -1.83
C ASP A 82 -1.29 -15.86 -2.76
N LYS A 83 -1.33 -17.18 -2.61
CA LYS A 83 -0.61 -18.16 -3.44
C LYS A 83 -1.55 -18.92 -4.37
N GLU A 84 -2.74 -18.37 -4.60
CA GLU A 84 -3.82 -18.98 -5.39
C GLU A 84 -4.26 -20.37 -4.90
N LYS A 85 -3.98 -20.69 -3.62
CA LYS A 85 -4.47 -21.90 -3.01
C LYS A 85 -5.97 -21.79 -2.75
N ILE A 86 -6.70 -22.75 -3.21
CA ILE A 86 -8.16 -22.81 -3.06
C ILE A 86 -8.48 -23.33 -1.66
N TYR A 87 -9.08 -22.48 -0.81
CA TYR A 87 -9.58 -22.89 0.51
C TYR A 87 -10.95 -23.55 0.43
N CYS A 88 -11.72 -23.24 -0.61
CA CYS A 88 -13.08 -23.73 -0.77
C CYS A 88 -13.11 -24.83 -1.82
N SER A 89 -13.55 -26.03 -1.45
CA SER A 89 -13.68 -27.15 -2.37
C SER A 89 -14.67 -26.91 -3.53
N LYS A 90 -15.54 -25.91 -3.40
CA LYS A 90 -16.52 -25.50 -4.42
C LYS A 90 -16.03 -24.33 -5.30
N PHE A 91 -14.80 -23.87 -5.14
CA PHE A 91 -14.29 -22.66 -5.82
C PHE A 91 -14.57 -22.66 -7.34
N CYS A 92 -14.26 -23.76 -8.02
CA CYS A 92 -14.44 -23.85 -9.48
C CYS A 92 -15.90 -23.98 -9.94
N ASN A 93 -16.81 -24.36 -9.04
CA ASN A 93 -18.23 -24.61 -9.34
C ASN A 93 -19.18 -23.74 -8.52
N CYS A 94 -18.66 -22.67 -7.90
CA CYS A 94 -19.45 -21.78 -7.06
C CYS A 94 -19.91 -20.57 -7.89
N GLU A 95 -21.20 -20.42 -8.05
CA GLU A 95 -21.80 -19.28 -8.76
C GLU A 95 -21.44 -17.94 -8.09
N VAL A 96 -21.30 -17.94 -6.77
CA VAL A 96 -20.92 -16.75 -5.99
C VAL A 96 -19.48 -16.31 -6.30
N THR A 97 -18.58 -17.23 -6.62
CA THR A 97 -17.17 -16.90 -6.94
C THR A 97 -17.09 -15.93 -8.12
N HIS A 98 -17.90 -16.11 -9.15
CA HIS A 98 -17.92 -15.22 -10.31
C HIS A 98 -18.30 -13.78 -9.93
N VAL A 99 -19.24 -13.62 -9.00
CA VAL A 99 -19.65 -12.30 -8.50
C VAL A 99 -18.53 -11.68 -7.69
N LEU A 100 -17.92 -12.45 -6.78
CA LEU A 100 -16.84 -11.99 -5.92
C LEU A 100 -15.60 -11.55 -6.74
N LEU A 101 -15.22 -12.32 -7.74
CA LEU A 101 -14.12 -11.96 -8.65
C LEU A 101 -14.40 -10.67 -9.43
N LYS A 102 -15.64 -10.45 -9.87
CA LYS A 102 -16.02 -9.19 -10.53
C LYS A 102 -15.91 -8.00 -9.57
N VAL A 103 -16.33 -8.15 -8.33
CA VAL A 103 -16.21 -7.09 -7.30
C VAL A 103 -14.74 -6.77 -7.03
N GLU A 104 -13.90 -7.78 -6.82
CA GLU A 104 -12.47 -7.60 -6.61
C GLU A 104 -11.81 -6.89 -7.78
N GLN A 105 -12.13 -7.31 -9.00
CA GLN A 105 -11.64 -6.69 -10.22
C GLN A 105 -12.07 -5.22 -10.32
N ALA A 106 -13.33 -4.90 -10.03
CA ALA A 106 -13.84 -3.53 -10.04
C ALA A 106 -13.13 -2.64 -9.02
N VAL A 107 -12.94 -3.14 -7.79
CA VAL A 107 -12.18 -2.44 -6.73
C VAL A 107 -10.74 -2.20 -7.17
N SER A 108 -10.05 -3.24 -7.65
CA SER A 108 -8.67 -3.14 -8.12
C SER A 108 -8.50 -2.13 -9.24
N GLN A 109 -9.38 -2.15 -10.23
CA GLN A 109 -9.36 -1.20 -11.35
C GLN A 109 -9.59 0.24 -10.89
N THR A 110 -10.51 0.45 -9.96
CA THR A 110 -10.77 1.77 -9.38
C THR A 110 -9.55 2.31 -8.64
N LEU A 111 -8.96 1.50 -7.75
CA LEU A 111 -7.78 1.88 -6.98
C LEU A 111 -6.54 2.16 -7.85
N LYS A 112 -6.36 1.44 -8.95
CA LYS A 112 -5.28 1.68 -9.93
C LYS A 112 -5.41 3.02 -10.65
N LYS A 113 -6.61 3.52 -10.83
CA LYS A 113 -6.87 4.83 -11.46
C LYS A 113 -6.61 6.00 -10.53
N ILE A 114 -6.75 5.82 -9.23
CA ILE A 114 -6.57 6.88 -8.23
C ILE A 114 -5.07 7.03 -7.92
N LYS A 115 -4.53 8.23 -8.12
CA LYS A 115 -3.15 8.56 -7.82
C LYS A 115 -3.00 9.20 -6.45
N LEU A 116 -1.86 8.98 -5.79
CA LEU A 116 -1.56 9.59 -4.49
C LEU A 116 -1.65 11.13 -4.55
N SER A 117 -1.26 11.74 -5.68
CA SER A 117 -1.36 13.18 -5.90
C SER A 117 -2.79 13.73 -5.85
N GLN A 118 -3.80 12.92 -6.09
CA GLN A 118 -5.20 13.34 -6.02
C GLN A 118 -5.73 13.45 -4.58
N LEU A 119 -4.95 12.99 -3.59
CA LEU A 119 -5.28 13.04 -2.17
C LEU A 119 -4.56 14.19 -1.44
N LEU A 120 -3.83 15.03 -2.14
CA LEU A 120 -3.07 16.16 -1.58
C LEU A 120 -3.89 17.50 -1.64
#